data_ff161fa3a5a45459eacc7b4fac8f4b96
#
_entry.id   ff161fa3a5a45459eacc7b4fac8f4b96
#
_cell.length_a   1.000
_cell.length_b   1.000
_cell.length_c   1.000
_cell.angle_alpha   90.00
_cell.angle_beta   90.00
_cell.angle_gamma   90.00
#
_symmetry.space_group_name_H-M   'P 1'
#
loop_
_entity.id
_entity.type
_entity.pdbx_description
1 polymer ?
#
loop_
_entity_poly.entity_id
_entity_poly.type
_entity_poly.pdbx_seq_one_letter_code
_entity_poly.pdbx_strand_id
1 'polypeptide(L)'
;VSLGLAIPAALVSRVPVQDPDAVRRGEYLFQASGGCACHGEPGNPQFSLAGGRPIKTPFGIIYGTNITPDKETGIGSWSDRNFLEAMREGMSPEGEPYYPVFPYTSFAEMTDGDVLDLKAYLFSLPPARKENKEPEFRFPYNTRASVSAWRMLHFDPKRYAPDSSKSEEWNRGAYLARAVAHCGECHTPRTFMGAPDQERYYAGSADGPEGELAPNITPHEKTGIGGWSSVDITWFLQTNLLPDGDSAQGLMAEVIDKGYKHLSESDLKAIAVYLKSLPPIENEVKKK
;
A
#
# COMPACT_ATOMS: atom_id res chain seq x y z
N VAL A 1 66.64 -17.06 1.05
CA VAL A 1 65.49 -17.27 0.13
C VAL A 1 64.25 -17.11 0.97
N SER A 2 63.60 -15.95 0.85
CA SER A 2 62.39 -15.62 1.61
C SER A 2 61.19 -15.83 0.68
N LEU A 3 60.36 -16.84 0.94
CA LEU A 3 59.09 -17.04 0.24
C LEU A 3 58.05 -16.07 0.81
N GLY A 4 57.70 -15.06 0.04
CA GLY A 4 56.55 -14.21 0.30
C GLY A 4 55.27 -14.94 -0.07
N LEU A 5 54.46 -15.30 0.93
CA LEU A 5 53.08 -15.74 0.72
C LEU A 5 52.24 -14.52 0.28
N ALA A 6 51.80 -14.51 -0.98
CA ALA A 6 50.77 -13.57 -1.46
C ALA A 6 49.43 -13.99 -0.89
N ILE A 7 48.80 -13.11 -0.07
CA ILE A 7 47.43 -13.26 0.40
C ILE A 7 46.53 -12.96 -0.80
N PRO A 8 45.61 -13.84 -1.20
CA PRO A 8 44.64 -13.51 -2.27
C PRO A 8 43.75 -12.40 -1.82
N ALA A 9 43.63 -11.36 -2.65
CA ALA A 9 42.65 -10.28 -2.45
C ALA A 9 41.26 -10.90 -2.34
N ALA A 10 40.66 -10.77 -1.16
CA ALA A 10 39.28 -11.17 -0.94
C ALA A 10 38.39 -10.45 -1.96
N LEU A 11 37.63 -11.21 -2.73
CA LEU A 11 36.57 -10.72 -3.58
C LEU A 11 35.54 -10.01 -2.65
N VAL A 12 35.73 -8.71 -2.47
CA VAL A 12 34.70 -7.87 -1.87
C VAL A 12 33.58 -7.86 -2.90
N SER A 13 32.56 -8.66 -2.64
CA SER A 13 31.30 -8.60 -3.37
C SER A 13 30.79 -7.17 -3.28
N ARG A 14 30.97 -6.39 -4.36
CA ARG A 14 30.40 -5.04 -4.44
C ARG A 14 28.90 -5.22 -4.48
N VAL A 15 28.21 -4.92 -3.36
CA VAL A 15 26.77 -4.66 -3.38
C VAL A 15 26.55 -3.60 -4.46
N PRO A 16 25.66 -3.82 -5.43
CA PRO A 16 25.37 -2.81 -6.44
C PRO A 16 25.02 -1.50 -5.72
N VAL A 17 25.76 -0.44 -6.00
CA VAL A 17 25.45 0.89 -5.47
C VAL A 17 24.11 1.28 -6.08
N GLN A 18 23.07 1.31 -5.28
CA GLN A 18 21.75 1.76 -5.71
C GLN A 18 21.84 3.26 -6.09
N ASP A 19 21.09 3.65 -7.10
CA ASP A 19 20.97 5.06 -7.48
C ASP A 19 20.34 5.83 -6.28
N PRO A 20 21.07 6.79 -5.65
CA PRO A 20 20.55 7.53 -4.51
C PRO A 20 19.26 8.31 -4.81
N ASP A 21 19.07 8.72 -6.07
CA ASP A 21 17.88 9.43 -6.49
C ASP A 21 16.67 8.49 -6.59
N ALA A 22 16.86 7.27 -7.08
CA ALA A 22 15.84 6.23 -7.06
C ALA A 22 15.45 5.86 -5.60
N VAL A 23 16.42 5.74 -4.70
CA VAL A 23 16.15 5.48 -3.28
C VAL A 23 15.31 6.59 -2.66
N ARG A 24 15.63 7.88 -2.91
CA ARG A 24 14.84 9.01 -2.39
C ARG A 24 13.42 9.04 -2.96
N ARG A 25 13.25 8.80 -4.26
CA ARG A 25 11.93 8.71 -4.87
C ARG A 25 11.14 7.53 -4.31
N GLY A 26 11.80 6.40 -4.13
CA GLY A 26 11.21 5.21 -3.51
C GLY A 26 10.80 5.42 -2.06
N GLU A 27 11.59 6.13 -1.25
CA GLU A 27 11.23 6.53 0.11
C GLU A 27 9.95 7.37 0.12
N TYR A 28 9.86 8.35 -0.78
CA TYR A 28 8.66 9.17 -0.93
C TYR A 28 7.42 8.34 -1.30
N LEU A 29 7.55 7.40 -2.23
CA LEU A 29 6.47 6.48 -2.61
C LEU A 29 6.08 5.54 -1.48
N PHE A 30 7.05 5.07 -0.71
CA PHE A 30 6.82 4.29 0.50
C PHE A 30 6.01 5.08 1.54
N GLN A 31 6.34 6.34 1.77
CA GLN A 31 5.56 7.23 2.63
C GLN A 31 4.16 7.47 2.05
N ALA A 32 4.06 7.72 0.74
CA ALA A 32 2.78 7.91 0.06
C ALA A 32 1.86 6.67 0.09
N SER A 33 2.43 5.47 0.24
CA SER A 33 1.67 4.22 0.45
C SER A 33 1.29 3.96 1.92
N GLY A 34 1.44 4.94 2.80
CA GLY A 34 1.15 4.81 4.23
C GLY A 34 2.23 4.09 5.03
N GLY A 35 3.48 4.08 4.52
CA GLY A 35 4.63 3.49 5.22
C GLY A 35 4.59 1.96 5.34
N CYS A 36 3.79 1.28 4.50
CA CYS A 36 3.63 -0.19 4.49
C CYS A 36 3.36 -0.78 5.89
N ALA A 37 2.55 -0.11 6.69
CA ALA A 37 2.27 -0.44 8.10
C ALA A 37 1.83 -1.90 8.31
N CYS A 38 1.17 -2.51 7.32
CA CYS A 38 0.75 -3.92 7.36
C CYS A 38 1.91 -4.92 7.43
N HIS A 39 3.12 -4.51 7.04
CA HIS A 39 4.33 -5.34 7.08
C HIS A 39 5.17 -5.15 8.35
N GLY A 40 4.75 -4.27 9.27
CA GLY A 40 5.41 -4.03 10.56
C GLY A 40 4.70 -4.75 11.70
N GLU A 41 5.44 -5.14 12.72
CA GLU A 41 4.85 -5.67 13.96
C GLU A 41 4.64 -4.50 14.94
N PRO A 42 3.40 -4.24 15.38
CA PRO A 42 3.13 -3.14 16.31
C PRO A 42 3.97 -3.25 17.58
N GLY A 43 4.63 -2.16 17.97
CA GLY A 43 5.45 -2.11 19.19
C GLY A 43 6.84 -2.74 19.07
N ASN A 44 7.23 -3.25 17.91
CA ASN A 44 8.54 -3.85 17.71
C ASN A 44 9.32 -3.17 16.56
N PRO A 45 10.01 -2.05 16.84
CA PRO A 45 10.74 -1.29 15.81
C PRO A 45 11.91 -2.08 15.19
N GLN A 46 12.46 -3.08 15.89
CA GLN A 46 13.55 -3.92 15.38
C GLN A 46 13.14 -4.76 14.17
N PHE A 47 11.87 -5.12 14.08
CA PHE A 47 11.28 -5.88 12.98
C PHE A 47 10.36 -5.01 12.12
N SER A 48 10.66 -3.73 12.00
CA SER A 48 9.97 -2.87 11.04
C SER A 48 10.08 -3.47 9.65
N LEU A 49 8.95 -3.70 9.00
CA LEU A 49 8.80 -4.34 7.68
C LEU A 49 9.21 -5.83 7.59
N ALA A 50 9.55 -6.48 8.71
CA ALA A 50 9.85 -7.92 8.73
C ALA A 50 8.59 -8.81 8.83
N GLY A 51 7.42 -8.24 8.68
CA GLY A 51 6.15 -8.96 8.69
C GLY A 51 5.68 -9.41 10.07
N GLY A 52 4.65 -10.23 10.08
CA GLY A 52 4.08 -10.85 11.28
C GLY A 52 2.85 -10.16 11.86
N ARG A 53 2.46 -8.97 11.35
CA ARG A 53 1.22 -8.31 11.75
C ARG A 53 0.01 -9.15 11.30
N PRO A 54 -0.88 -9.56 12.20
CA PRO A 54 -2.12 -10.23 11.84
C PRO A 54 -3.12 -9.23 11.27
N ILE A 55 -3.64 -9.52 10.08
CA ILE A 55 -4.70 -8.74 9.43
C ILE A 55 -5.95 -9.61 9.41
N LYS A 56 -6.94 -9.22 10.18
CA LYS A 56 -8.23 -9.92 10.26
C LYS A 56 -9.09 -9.57 9.06
N THR A 57 -9.69 -10.59 8.46
CA THR A 57 -10.64 -10.46 7.35
C THR A 57 -11.89 -11.31 7.64
N PRO A 58 -13.00 -11.11 6.91
CA PRO A 58 -14.16 -12.00 7.01
C PRO A 58 -13.87 -13.48 6.66
N PHE A 59 -12.75 -13.74 5.98
CA PHE A 59 -12.36 -15.08 5.49
C PHE A 59 -11.38 -15.79 6.44
N GLY A 60 -10.78 -15.07 7.38
CA GLY A 60 -9.76 -15.56 8.31
C GLY A 60 -8.66 -14.53 8.55
N ILE A 61 -7.51 -14.97 8.99
CA ILE A 61 -6.35 -14.12 9.29
C ILE A 61 -5.28 -14.31 8.22
N ILE A 62 -4.73 -13.22 7.73
CA ILE A 62 -3.51 -13.20 6.94
C ILE A 62 -2.45 -12.39 7.69
N TYR A 63 -1.19 -12.70 7.45
CA TYR A 63 -0.09 -12.02 8.10
C TYR A 63 0.70 -11.19 7.08
N GLY A 64 1.05 -9.95 7.47
CA GLY A 64 2.02 -9.17 6.70
C GLY A 64 3.31 -9.98 6.52
N THR A 65 3.85 -9.98 5.31
CA THR A 65 5.08 -10.70 4.99
C THR A 65 6.32 -9.85 5.24
N ASN A 66 7.49 -10.49 5.35
CA ASN A 66 8.78 -9.83 5.42
C ASN A 66 9.12 -9.20 4.06
N ILE A 67 9.16 -7.87 4.00
CA ILE A 67 9.53 -7.10 2.81
C ILE A 67 10.90 -6.42 2.96
N THR A 68 11.70 -6.83 3.95
CA THR A 68 13.10 -6.41 4.05
C THR A 68 13.96 -7.11 3.01
N PRO A 69 15.18 -6.61 2.69
CA PRO A 69 16.08 -7.22 1.72
C PRO A 69 16.82 -8.46 2.29
N ASP A 70 16.22 -9.16 3.24
CA ASP A 70 16.72 -10.48 3.66
C ASP A 70 16.52 -11.49 2.53
N LYS A 71 17.59 -12.24 2.20
CA LYS A 71 17.58 -13.13 1.04
C LYS A 71 16.84 -14.45 1.25
N GLU A 72 16.68 -14.86 2.50
CA GLU A 72 16.09 -16.16 2.85
C GLU A 72 14.61 -16.03 3.23
N THR A 73 14.25 -14.98 3.98
CA THR A 73 12.90 -14.82 4.54
C THR A 73 12.16 -13.59 4.02
N GLY A 74 12.86 -12.69 3.32
CA GLY A 74 12.33 -11.46 2.75
C GLY A 74 12.39 -11.43 1.23
N ILE A 75 12.47 -10.22 0.68
CA ILE A 75 12.46 -10.00 -0.78
C ILE A 75 13.87 -9.82 -1.38
N GLY A 76 14.94 -10.03 -0.61
CA GLY A 76 16.32 -9.72 -1.02
C GLY A 76 16.87 -10.52 -2.19
N SER A 77 16.23 -11.63 -2.56
CA SER A 77 16.57 -12.43 -3.75
C SER A 77 15.75 -12.07 -4.99
N TRP A 78 14.76 -11.15 -4.88
CA TRP A 78 13.84 -10.84 -5.96
C TRP A 78 14.50 -9.99 -7.05
N SER A 79 14.36 -10.40 -8.30
CA SER A 79 14.68 -9.59 -9.47
C SER A 79 13.70 -8.41 -9.61
N ASP A 80 14.03 -7.45 -10.48
CA ASP A 80 13.10 -6.36 -10.84
C ASP A 80 11.79 -6.92 -11.41
N ARG A 81 11.89 -7.96 -12.22
CA ARG A 81 10.73 -8.66 -12.79
C ARG A 81 9.85 -9.26 -11.70
N ASN A 82 10.41 -9.98 -10.73
CA ASN A 82 9.63 -10.56 -9.63
C ASN A 82 8.90 -9.48 -8.84
N PHE A 83 9.56 -8.35 -8.56
CA PHE A 83 8.96 -7.26 -7.82
C PHE A 83 7.84 -6.57 -8.63
N LEU A 84 8.06 -6.34 -9.93
CA LEU A 84 7.04 -5.82 -10.82
C LEU A 84 5.83 -6.75 -10.91
N GLU A 85 6.03 -8.06 -11.11
CA GLU A 85 4.95 -9.06 -11.17
C GLU A 85 4.16 -9.14 -9.86
N ALA A 86 4.85 -9.05 -8.71
CA ALA A 86 4.19 -9.04 -7.41
C ALA A 86 3.30 -7.80 -7.24
N MET A 87 3.83 -6.61 -7.51
CA MET A 87 3.12 -5.35 -7.31
C MET A 87 1.98 -5.14 -8.32
N ARG A 88 2.13 -5.60 -9.54
CA ARG A 88 1.24 -5.27 -10.65
C ARG A 88 0.28 -6.38 -11.01
N GLU A 89 0.73 -7.61 -10.86
CA GLU A 89 -0.04 -8.79 -11.22
C GLU A 89 -0.49 -9.57 -9.98
N GLY A 90 0.04 -9.21 -8.79
CA GLY A 90 -0.20 -9.97 -7.57
C GLY A 90 0.27 -11.42 -7.69
N MET A 91 1.43 -11.66 -8.33
CA MET A 91 2.01 -12.99 -8.51
C MET A 91 3.32 -13.11 -7.74
N SER A 92 3.48 -14.22 -7.04
CA SER A 92 4.76 -14.54 -6.38
C SER A 92 5.84 -14.96 -7.38
N PRO A 93 7.14 -14.95 -6.98
CA PRO A 93 8.21 -15.48 -7.82
C PRO A 93 8.01 -16.95 -8.24
N GLU A 94 7.26 -17.72 -7.47
CA GLU A 94 6.91 -19.12 -7.71
C GLU A 94 5.71 -19.26 -8.67
N GLY A 95 5.10 -18.14 -9.09
CA GLY A 95 3.95 -18.13 -9.99
C GLY A 95 2.60 -18.35 -9.30
N GLU A 96 2.54 -18.18 -7.98
CA GLU A 96 1.30 -18.28 -7.22
C GLU A 96 0.62 -16.92 -7.03
N PRO A 97 -0.72 -16.81 -7.13
CA PRO A 97 -1.42 -15.57 -6.91
C PRO A 97 -1.44 -15.20 -5.43
N TYR A 98 -1.17 -13.92 -5.11
CA TYR A 98 -1.35 -13.37 -3.77
C TYR A 98 -2.83 -13.16 -3.46
N TYR A 99 -3.16 -13.25 -2.19
CA TYR A 99 -4.48 -12.86 -1.69
C TYR A 99 -4.69 -11.34 -1.87
N PRO A 100 -5.89 -10.89 -2.27
CA PRO A 100 -6.17 -9.48 -2.58
C PRO A 100 -6.27 -8.57 -1.33
N VAL A 101 -5.81 -9.03 -0.19
CA VAL A 101 -5.47 -8.21 0.97
C VAL A 101 -4.16 -7.43 0.71
N PHE A 102 -3.25 -8.00 -0.07
CA PHE A 102 -2.17 -7.24 -0.69
C PHE A 102 -2.78 -6.41 -1.82
N PRO A 103 -2.71 -5.06 -1.78
CA PRO A 103 -3.48 -4.19 -2.67
C PRO A 103 -2.87 -4.07 -4.07
N TYR A 104 -2.46 -5.21 -4.67
CA TYR A 104 -1.96 -5.24 -6.04
C TYR A 104 -3.00 -4.75 -7.06
N THR A 105 -4.27 -4.82 -6.73
CA THR A 105 -5.37 -4.27 -7.52
C THR A 105 -5.24 -2.76 -7.74
N SER A 106 -4.74 -2.05 -6.75
CA SER A 106 -4.43 -0.62 -6.81
C SER A 106 -3.02 -0.39 -7.37
N PHE A 107 -2.02 -1.12 -6.89
CA PHE A 107 -0.63 -0.98 -7.34
C PHE A 107 -0.44 -1.32 -8.83
N ALA A 108 -1.34 -2.09 -9.44
CA ALA A 108 -1.38 -2.31 -10.89
C ALA A 108 -1.42 -0.99 -11.69
N GLU A 109 -1.99 0.08 -11.13
CA GLU A 109 -2.04 1.41 -11.74
C GLU A 109 -0.71 2.18 -11.65
N MET A 110 0.25 1.79 -10.80
CA MET A 110 1.56 2.47 -10.68
C MET A 110 2.38 2.36 -11.95
N THR A 111 3.25 3.33 -12.21
CA THR A 111 4.25 3.23 -13.28
C THR A 111 5.33 2.21 -12.93
N ASP A 112 5.98 1.62 -13.94
CA ASP A 112 7.10 0.68 -13.70
C ASP A 112 8.27 1.38 -13.00
N GLY A 113 8.51 2.65 -13.35
CA GLY A 113 9.54 3.47 -12.71
C GLY A 113 9.30 3.63 -11.21
N ASP A 114 8.08 4.00 -10.81
CA ASP A 114 7.72 4.18 -9.40
C ASP A 114 7.80 2.86 -8.62
N VAL A 115 7.38 1.75 -9.22
CA VAL A 115 7.51 0.43 -8.59
C VAL A 115 8.98 0.06 -8.38
N LEU A 116 9.86 0.34 -9.35
CA LEU A 116 11.28 0.06 -9.23
C LEU A 116 11.99 1.03 -8.27
N ASP A 117 11.59 2.30 -8.21
CA ASP A 117 12.07 3.24 -7.20
C ASP A 117 11.69 2.78 -5.77
N LEU A 118 10.44 2.33 -5.58
CA LEU A 118 10.01 1.72 -4.31
C LEU A 118 10.86 0.50 -3.93
N LYS A 119 11.15 -0.38 -4.90
CA LYS A 119 12.08 -1.50 -4.69
C LYS A 119 13.46 -1.01 -4.26
N ALA A 120 14.01 0.01 -4.94
CA ALA A 120 15.32 0.56 -4.61
C ALA A 120 15.37 1.03 -3.15
N TYR A 121 14.31 1.71 -2.66
CA TYR A 121 14.22 2.09 -1.27
C TYR A 121 14.16 0.87 -0.32
N LEU A 122 13.28 -0.08 -0.55
CA LEU A 122 13.16 -1.28 0.29
C LEU A 122 14.48 -2.07 0.35
N PHE A 123 15.21 -2.13 -0.76
CA PHE A 123 16.51 -2.81 -0.83
C PHE A 123 17.66 -2.00 -0.20
N SER A 124 17.46 -0.73 0.12
CA SER A 124 18.40 0.09 0.88
C SER A 124 18.29 -0.11 2.40
N LEU A 125 17.19 -0.71 2.86
CA LEU A 125 16.91 -0.93 4.27
C LEU A 125 17.75 -2.08 4.85
N PRO A 126 17.96 -2.12 6.17
CA PRO A 126 18.60 -3.25 6.82
C PRO A 126 17.80 -4.55 6.64
N PRO A 127 18.43 -5.68 6.27
CA PRO A 127 17.76 -6.97 6.24
C PRO A 127 17.40 -7.43 7.66
N ALA A 128 16.21 -8.02 7.80
CA ALA A 128 15.77 -8.62 9.05
C ALA A 128 15.30 -10.06 8.78
N ARG A 129 15.96 -11.05 9.39
CA ARG A 129 15.59 -12.44 9.24
C ARG A 129 14.39 -12.78 10.12
N LYS A 130 13.26 -13.04 9.50
CA LYS A 130 12.02 -13.46 10.18
C LYS A 130 11.15 -14.25 9.19
N GLU A 131 10.82 -15.48 9.58
CA GLU A 131 9.96 -16.36 8.77
C GLU A 131 8.55 -15.79 8.62
N ASN A 132 7.99 -15.92 7.42
CA ASN A 132 6.61 -15.56 7.14
C ASN A 132 5.65 -16.58 7.77
N LYS A 133 4.50 -16.11 8.22
CA LYS A 133 3.43 -16.96 8.73
C LYS A 133 2.45 -17.29 7.63
N GLU A 134 1.97 -18.54 7.60
CA GLU A 134 0.94 -18.97 6.67
C GLU A 134 -0.42 -18.33 7.02
N PRO A 135 -1.24 -18.01 6.01
CA PRO A 135 -2.60 -17.52 6.25
C PRO A 135 -3.49 -18.58 6.91
N GLU A 136 -4.35 -18.13 7.83
CA GLU A 136 -5.35 -18.95 8.54
C GLU A 136 -6.74 -18.75 7.93
N PHE A 137 -6.92 -19.19 6.68
CA PHE A 137 -8.19 -19.08 5.98
C PHE A 137 -8.98 -20.39 6.02
N ARG A 138 -10.32 -20.27 6.01
CA ARG A 138 -11.22 -21.42 5.91
C ARG A 138 -11.39 -21.85 4.45
N PHE A 139 -11.67 -23.16 4.24
CA PHE A 139 -12.05 -23.64 2.93
C PHE A 139 -13.33 -22.93 2.44
N PRO A 140 -13.43 -22.53 1.17
CA PRO A 140 -12.46 -22.75 0.06
C PRO A 140 -11.37 -21.65 -0.07
N TYR A 141 -11.40 -20.62 0.76
CA TYR A 141 -10.52 -19.42 0.64
C TYR A 141 -9.03 -19.70 0.90
N ASN A 142 -8.72 -20.84 1.51
CA ASN A 142 -7.34 -21.32 1.73
C ASN A 142 -6.73 -22.01 0.51
N THR A 143 -7.38 -21.99 -0.65
CA THR A 143 -6.84 -22.61 -1.87
C THR A 143 -6.40 -21.55 -2.88
N ARG A 144 -5.27 -21.80 -3.57
CA ARG A 144 -4.80 -20.89 -4.63
C ARG A 144 -5.77 -20.86 -5.82
N ALA A 145 -6.52 -21.94 -6.05
CA ALA A 145 -7.55 -21.98 -7.08
C ALA A 145 -8.68 -20.95 -6.83
N SER A 146 -9.10 -20.76 -5.57
CA SER A 146 -10.10 -19.74 -5.25
C SER A 146 -9.58 -18.32 -5.46
N VAL A 147 -8.30 -18.07 -5.17
CA VAL A 147 -7.65 -16.77 -5.44
C VAL A 147 -7.55 -16.53 -6.95
N SER A 148 -7.17 -17.54 -7.72
CA SER A 148 -7.11 -17.45 -9.20
C SER A 148 -8.48 -17.15 -9.81
N ALA A 149 -9.54 -17.81 -9.33
CA ALA A 149 -10.91 -17.54 -9.75
C ALA A 149 -11.34 -16.11 -9.39
N TRP A 150 -11.05 -15.66 -8.18
CA TRP A 150 -11.34 -14.29 -7.75
C TRP A 150 -10.64 -13.26 -8.64
N ARG A 151 -9.34 -13.45 -8.93
CA ARG A 151 -8.57 -12.58 -9.83
C ARG A 151 -9.20 -12.49 -11.21
N MET A 152 -9.58 -13.61 -11.80
CA MET A 152 -10.19 -13.66 -13.14
C MET A 152 -11.51 -12.88 -13.20
N LEU A 153 -12.26 -12.81 -12.09
CA LEU A 153 -13.54 -12.12 -12.00
C LEU A 153 -13.44 -10.65 -11.63
N HIS A 154 -12.42 -10.27 -10.84
CA HIS A 154 -12.40 -8.97 -10.16
C HIS A 154 -11.12 -8.15 -10.38
N PHE A 155 -10.12 -8.70 -11.09
CA PHE A 155 -8.87 -8.00 -11.33
C PHE A 155 -8.64 -7.72 -12.81
N ASP A 156 -8.42 -6.45 -13.13
CA ASP A 156 -8.05 -5.97 -14.46
C ASP A 156 -6.77 -5.14 -14.34
N PRO A 157 -5.60 -5.67 -14.76
CA PRO A 157 -4.29 -5.03 -14.57
C PRO A 157 -4.10 -3.86 -15.54
N LYS A 158 -4.73 -2.73 -15.24
CA LYS A 158 -4.57 -1.49 -16.01
C LYS A 158 -3.58 -0.54 -15.36
N ARG A 159 -2.82 0.16 -16.21
CA ARG A 159 -2.00 1.30 -15.80
C ARG A 159 -2.86 2.54 -15.62
N TYR A 160 -2.50 3.39 -14.66
CA TYR A 160 -3.08 4.71 -14.61
C TYR A 160 -2.79 5.46 -15.92
N ALA A 161 -3.83 5.98 -16.53
CA ALA A 161 -3.74 6.86 -17.69
C ALA A 161 -4.26 8.23 -17.30
N PRO A 162 -3.45 9.30 -17.43
CA PRO A 162 -3.89 10.65 -17.15
C PRO A 162 -5.08 11.05 -18.03
N ASP A 163 -6.06 11.69 -17.42
CA ASP A 163 -7.20 12.29 -18.12
C ASP A 163 -6.79 13.66 -18.69
N SER A 164 -6.67 13.75 -20.01
CA SER A 164 -6.29 14.99 -20.70
C SER A 164 -7.31 16.15 -20.56
N SER A 165 -8.52 15.87 -20.10
CA SER A 165 -9.54 16.88 -19.81
C SER A 165 -9.40 17.52 -18.43
N LYS A 166 -8.51 16.97 -17.59
CA LYS A 166 -8.26 17.40 -16.21
C LYS A 166 -6.91 18.09 -16.07
N SER A 167 -6.76 18.87 -15.01
CA SER A 167 -5.47 19.50 -14.69
C SER A 167 -4.40 18.48 -14.31
N GLU A 168 -3.13 18.87 -14.40
CA GLU A 168 -2.00 18.06 -13.91
C GLU A 168 -2.13 17.77 -12.40
N GLU A 169 -2.56 18.76 -11.61
CA GLU A 169 -2.82 18.61 -10.18
C GLU A 169 -3.89 17.54 -9.91
N TRP A 170 -4.99 17.57 -10.67
CA TRP A 170 -6.03 16.55 -10.54
C TRP A 170 -5.50 15.15 -10.89
N ASN A 171 -4.78 15.04 -12.01
CA ASN A 171 -4.20 13.77 -12.45
C ASN A 171 -3.18 13.23 -11.44
N ARG A 172 -2.36 14.11 -10.84
CA ARG A 172 -1.44 13.74 -9.78
C ARG A 172 -2.18 13.21 -8.54
N GLY A 173 -3.23 13.91 -8.12
CA GLY A 173 -4.08 13.49 -6.99
C GLY A 173 -4.77 12.16 -7.25
N ALA A 174 -5.31 11.96 -8.45
CA ALA A 174 -5.93 10.70 -8.86
C ALA A 174 -4.93 9.54 -8.82
N TYR A 175 -3.73 9.73 -9.38
CA TYR A 175 -2.66 8.74 -9.34
C TYR A 175 -2.26 8.38 -7.90
N LEU A 176 -2.05 9.38 -7.06
CA LEU A 176 -1.69 9.15 -5.66
C LEU A 176 -2.81 8.43 -4.90
N ALA A 177 -4.03 8.90 -4.97
CA ALA A 177 -5.14 8.35 -4.19
C ALA A 177 -5.54 6.93 -4.64
N ARG A 178 -5.44 6.62 -5.94
CA ARG A 178 -5.85 5.33 -6.51
C ARG A 178 -4.73 4.31 -6.46
N ALA A 179 -3.56 4.67 -7.02
CA ALA A 179 -2.47 3.73 -7.25
C ALA A 179 -1.55 3.60 -6.05
N VAL A 180 -1.06 4.72 -5.49
CA VAL A 180 0.01 4.70 -4.48
C VAL A 180 -0.56 4.59 -3.07
N ALA A 181 -1.41 5.54 -2.67
CA ALA A 181 -2.04 5.57 -1.36
C ALA A 181 -3.20 4.59 -1.23
N HIS A 182 -3.71 4.03 -2.34
CA HIS A 182 -4.76 3.01 -2.42
C HIS A 182 -5.95 3.26 -1.47
N CYS A 183 -6.38 4.51 -1.33
CA CYS A 183 -7.43 4.93 -0.39
C CYS A 183 -8.71 4.10 -0.53
N GLY A 184 -9.05 3.69 -1.77
CA GLY A 184 -10.21 2.85 -2.07
C GLY A 184 -10.17 1.47 -1.42
N GLU A 185 -9.00 0.96 -1.06
CA GLU A 185 -8.89 -0.37 -0.43
C GLU A 185 -9.52 -0.41 0.98
N CYS A 186 -9.46 0.69 1.71
CA CYS A 186 -10.12 0.83 3.00
C CYS A 186 -11.49 1.52 2.88
N HIS A 187 -11.58 2.58 2.08
CA HIS A 187 -12.73 3.45 2.01
C HIS A 187 -13.81 3.02 0.99
N THR A 188 -13.83 1.76 0.57
CA THR A 188 -14.85 1.21 -0.32
C THR A 188 -15.52 0.01 0.31
N PRO A 189 -16.87 -0.09 0.30
CA PRO A 189 -17.55 -1.28 0.79
C PRO A 189 -17.12 -2.51 -0.01
N ARG A 190 -17.17 -3.68 0.60
CA ARG A 190 -16.82 -4.94 -0.07
C ARG A 190 -18.06 -5.72 -0.45
N THR A 191 -18.02 -6.35 -1.62
CA THR A 191 -18.99 -7.36 -2.03
C THR A 191 -18.88 -8.61 -1.14
N PHE A 192 -19.82 -9.53 -1.26
CA PHE A 192 -19.74 -10.81 -0.51
C PHE A 192 -18.50 -11.66 -0.87
N MET A 193 -17.89 -11.43 -2.02
CA MET A 193 -16.63 -12.05 -2.45
C MET A 193 -15.38 -11.27 -2.01
N GLY A 194 -15.54 -10.20 -1.26
CA GLY A 194 -14.44 -9.36 -0.78
C GLY A 194 -13.87 -8.38 -1.82
N ALA A 195 -14.43 -8.31 -3.02
CA ALA A 195 -14.03 -7.33 -4.03
C ALA A 195 -14.56 -5.93 -3.67
N PRO A 196 -13.86 -4.83 -4.03
CA PRO A 196 -14.38 -3.49 -3.88
C PRO A 196 -15.69 -3.31 -4.67
N ASP A 197 -16.69 -2.69 -4.05
CA ASP A 197 -17.94 -2.32 -4.70
C ASP A 197 -17.72 -1.08 -5.57
N GLN A 198 -17.66 -1.30 -6.89
CA GLN A 198 -17.34 -0.23 -7.84
C GLN A 198 -18.43 0.85 -7.94
N GLU A 199 -19.68 0.54 -7.60
CA GLU A 199 -20.78 1.51 -7.59
C GLU A 199 -20.70 2.44 -6.39
N ARG A 200 -20.04 2.00 -5.31
CA ARG A 200 -19.86 2.75 -4.07
C ARG A 200 -18.37 3.00 -3.74
N TYR A 201 -17.57 3.18 -4.79
CA TYR A 201 -16.13 3.40 -4.61
C TYR A 201 -15.87 4.68 -3.80
N TYR A 202 -15.02 4.60 -2.78
CA TYR A 202 -14.75 5.64 -1.77
C TYR A 202 -15.91 5.98 -0.81
N ALA A 203 -17.05 5.30 -0.88
CA ALA A 203 -18.19 5.61 -0.03
C ALA A 203 -18.08 5.07 1.42
N GLY A 204 -16.91 4.59 1.82
CA GLY A 204 -16.63 4.07 3.16
C GLY A 204 -16.99 2.61 3.34
N SER A 205 -16.47 1.98 4.39
CA SER A 205 -16.69 0.57 4.73
C SER A 205 -16.89 0.39 6.23
N ALA A 206 -17.88 -0.43 6.60
CA ALA A 206 -18.12 -0.81 8.01
C ALA A 206 -17.14 -1.90 8.48
N ASP A 207 -16.60 -2.66 7.54
CA ASP A 207 -15.71 -3.79 7.76
C ASP A 207 -14.40 -3.57 6.96
N GLY A 208 -13.70 -2.49 7.23
CA GLY A 208 -12.37 -2.21 6.69
C GLY A 208 -11.32 -3.18 7.24
N PRO A 209 -10.03 -3.00 6.87
CA PRO A 209 -8.96 -3.82 7.40
C PRO A 209 -8.98 -3.87 8.94
N GLU A 210 -8.70 -5.04 9.48
CA GLU A 210 -8.77 -5.33 10.93
C GLU A 210 -10.17 -5.15 11.55
N GLY A 211 -11.23 -5.01 10.74
CA GLY A 211 -12.60 -4.76 11.19
C GLY A 211 -12.83 -3.31 11.63
N GLU A 212 -11.94 -2.40 11.26
CA GLU A 212 -12.10 -0.97 11.54
C GLU A 212 -13.07 -0.32 10.55
N LEU A 213 -13.84 0.64 11.06
CA LEU A 213 -14.69 1.46 10.21
C LEU A 213 -13.84 2.46 9.43
N ALA A 214 -13.97 2.46 8.11
CA ALA A 214 -13.43 3.49 7.24
C ALA A 214 -14.56 4.41 6.76
N PRO A 215 -14.52 5.73 7.02
CA PRO A 215 -15.60 6.63 6.67
C PRO A 215 -15.74 6.84 5.16
N ASN A 216 -16.88 7.38 4.74
CA ASN A 216 -17.13 7.86 3.39
C ASN A 216 -16.23 9.07 3.09
N ILE A 217 -15.40 8.99 2.07
CA ILE A 217 -14.52 10.07 1.62
C ILE A 217 -14.93 10.65 0.26
N THR A 218 -16.16 10.36 -0.21
CA THR A 218 -16.75 11.10 -1.32
C THR A 218 -17.24 12.47 -0.85
N PRO A 219 -17.41 13.46 -1.75
CA PRO A 219 -17.86 14.81 -1.38
C PRO A 219 -19.36 14.89 -1.08
N HIS A 220 -19.94 13.87 -0.45
CA HIS A 220 -21.32 13.90 0.00
C HIS A 220 -21.45 14.74 1.29
N GLU A 221 -22.37 15.72 1.28
CA GLU A 221 -22.48 16.76 2.32
C GLU A 221 -22.75 16.21 3.74
N LYS A 222 -23.56 15.15 3.85
CA LYS A 222 -23.99 14.63 5.16
C LYS A 222 -23.20 13.41 5.65
N THR A 223 -22.78 12.56 4.73
CA THR A 223 -22.18 11.27 5.09
C THR A 223 -20.72 11.11 4.66
N GLY A 224 -20.20 12.12 3.94
CA GLY A 224 -18.83 12.15 3.43
C GLY A 224 -18.10 13.44 3.81
N ILE A 225 -17.12 13.80 3.02
CA ILE A 225 -16.28 14.99 3.21
C ILE A 225 -16.78 16.21 2.45
N GLY A 226 -18.07 16.28 2.10
CA GLY A 226 -18.66 17.40 1.33
C GLY A 226 -18.48 18.74 2.02
N GLY A 227 -18.71 18.79 3.33
CA GLY A 227 -18.52 19.98 4.16
C GLY A 227 -17.06 20.39 4.41
N TRP A 228 -16.08 19.56 4.03
CA TRP A 228 -14.66 19.88 4.20
C TRP A 228 -14.14 20.70 3.03
N SER A 229 -13.33 21.72 3.31
CA SER A 229 -12.55 22.40 2.28
C SER A 229 -11.35 21.55 1.84
N SER A 230 -10.72 21.90 0.71
CA SER A 230 -9.45 21.25 0.33
C SER A 230 -8.33 21.49 1.36
N VAL A 231 -8.39 22.61 2.07
CA VAL A 231 -7.43 22.90 3.16
C VAL A 231 -7.66 21.96 4.34
N ASP A 232 -8.90 21.68 4.71
CA ASP A 232 -9.21 20.73 5.80
C ASP A 232 -8.71 19.33 5.49
N ILE A 233 -8.91 18.87 4.24
CA ILE A 233 -8.40 17.55 3.80
C ILE A 233 -6.87 17.51 3.85
N THR A 234 -6.21 18.53 3.32
CA THR A 234 -4.75 18.65 3.34
C THR A 234 -4.22 18.65 4.77
N TRP A 235 -4.83 19.46 5.63
CA TRP A 235 -4.48 19.55 7.04
C TRP A 235 -4.67 18.22 7.78
N PHE A 236 -5.81 17.56 7.56
CA PHE A 236 -6.08 16.24 8.14
C PHE A 236 -5.03 15.21 7.73
N LEU A 237 -4.71 15.10 6.43
CA LEU A 237 -3.72 14.14 5.94
C LEU A 237 -2.30 14.44 6.45
N GLN A 238 -2.01 15.70 6.80
CA GLN A 238 -0.71 16.11 7.33
C GLN A 238 -0.60 15.95 8.85
N THR A 239 -1.69 16.19 9.59
CA THR A 239 -1.64 16.35 11.04
C THR A 239 -2.47 15.34 11.82
N ASN A 240 -3.34 14.58 11.16
CA ASN A 240 -4.36 13.73 11.76
C ASN A 240 -5.48 14.49 12.52
N LEU A 241 -5.57 15.82 12.39
CA LEU A 241 -6.59 16.61 13.06
C LEU A 241 -7.81 16.82 12.14
N LEU A 242 -8.97 16.46 12.63
CA LEU A 242 -10.26 16.70 12.00
C LEU A 242 -10.67 18.18 12.10
N PRO A 243 -11.56 18.69 11.24
CA PRO A 243 -12.02 20.09 11.30
C PRO A 243 -12.70 20.49 12.60
N ASP A 244 -13.25 19.53 13.35
CA ASP A 244 -13.87 19.72 14.67
C ASP A 244 -12.87 19.68 15.83
N GLY A 245 -11.58 19.43 15.56
CA GLY A 245 -10.51 19.35 16.53
C GLY A 245 -10.27 17.96 17.12
N ASP A 246 -11.05 16.97 16.72
CA ASP A 246 -10.78 15.55 17.05
C ASP A 246 -9.71 14.96 16.12
N SER A 247 -9.38 13.70 16.26
CA SER A 247 -8.38 12.99 15.45
C SER A 247 -8.85 11.60 15.04
N ALA A 248 -8.39 11.14 13.87
CA ALA A 248 -8.60 9.74 13.50
C ALA A 248 -7.79 8.83 14.41
N GLN A 249 -8.33 7.64 14.62
CA GLN A 249 -7.72 6.59 15.44
C GLN A 249 -7.38 5.38 14.57
N GLY A 250 -6.75 4.37 15.18
CA GLY A 250 -6.49 3.09 14.53
C GLY A 250 -5.59 3.20 13.30
N LEU A 251 -5.94 2.45 12.26
CA LEU A 251 -5.12 2.35 11.04
C LEU A 251 -4.94 3.67 10.31
N MET A 252 -5.96 4.54 10.27
CA MET A 252 -5.83 5.82 9.58
C MET A 252 -4.81 6.74 10.27
N ALA A 253 -4.81 6.77 11.62
CA ALA A 253 -3.80 7.50 12.38
C ALA A 253 -2.40 6.96 12.13
N GLU A 254 -2.24 5.63 12.06
CA GLU A 254 -0.96 4.99 11.76
C GLU A 254 -0.46 5.33 10.34
N VAL A 255 -1.34 5.30 9.34
CA VAL A 255 -1.04 5.64 7.94
C VAL A 255 -0.61 7.10 7.81
N ILE A 256 -1.28 8.00 8.51
CA ILE A 256 -0.87 9.42 8.53
C ILE A 256 0.48 9.57 9.22
N ASP A 257 0.66 8.97 10.40
CA ASP A 257 1.90 9.11 11.18
C ASP A 257 3.13 8.53 10.47
N LYS A 258 3.01 7.36 9.86
CA LYS A 258 4.12 6.67 9.18
C LYS A 258 4.32 7.11 7.74
N GLY A 259 3.31 7.74 7.14
CA GLY A 259 3.29 8.01 5.71
C GLY A 259 2.89 9.44 5.36
N TYR A 260 1.61 9.74 5.35
CA TYR A 260 1.08 10.92 4.67
C TYR A 260 1.58 12.26 5.21
N LYS A 261 1.89 12.37 6.50
CA LYS A 261 2.47 13.59 7.08
C LYS A 261 3.82 14.02 6.45
N HIS A 262 4.49 13.09 5.75
CA HIS A 262 5.76 13.33 5.08
C HIS A 262 5.60 13.72 3.60
N LEU A 263 4.39 13.70 3.06
CA LEU A 263 4.14 14.12 1.69
C LEU A 263 4.28 15.63 1.55
N SER A 264 4.62 16.07 0.34
CA SER A 264 4.64 17.48 0.01
C SER A 264 3.23 18.09 0.09
N GLU A 265 3.15 19.36 0.47
CA GLU A 265 1.88 20.09 0.50
C GLU A 265 1.18 20.06 -0.87
N SER A 266 1.95 20.12 -1.96
CA SER A 266 1.40 20.03 -3.33
C SER A 266 0.73 18.69 -3.61
N ASP A 267 1.30 17.57 -3.15
CA ASP A 267 0.71 16.24 -3.35
C ASP A 267 -0.51 16.02 -2.44
N LEU A 268 -0.47 16.48 -1.19
CA LEU A 268 -1.63 16.46 -0.30
C LEU A 268 -2.80 17.28 -0.87
N LYS A 269 -2.50 18.46 -1.42
CA LYS A 269 -3.49 19.30 -2.09
C LYS A 269 -4.04 18.64 -3.36
N ALA A 270 -3.19 17.99 -4.14
CA ALA A 270 -3.61 17.24 -5.32
C ALA A 270 -4.58 16.10 -4.95
N ILE A 271 -4.30 15.35 -3.88
CA ILE A 271 -5.24 14.34 -3.35
C ILE A 271 -6.57 14.99 -2.96
N ALA A 272 -6.56 16.13 -2.27
CA ALA A 272 -7.77 16.83 -1.88
C ALA A 272 -8.58 17.31 -3.10
N VAL A 273 -7.91 17.85 -4.13
CA VAL A 273 -8.55 18.24 -5.40
C VAL A 273 -9.23 17.04 -6.07
N TYR A 274 -8.56 15.90 -6.12
CA TYR A 274 -9.14 14.68 -6.67
C TYR A 274 -10.35 14.20 -5.88
N LEU A 275 -10.23 14.04 -4.54
CA LEU A 275 -11.33 13.56 -3.70
C LEU A 275 -12.57 14.47 -3.77
N LYS A 276 -12.38 15.79 -3.79
CA LYS A 276 -13.48 16.77 -3.93
C LYS A 276 -14.15 16.75 -5.30
N SER A 277 -13.51 16.17 -6.31
CA SER A 277 -14.06 16.04 -7.67
C SER A 277 -14.85 14.76 -7.90
N LEU A 278 -14.82 13.83 -6.96
CA LEU A 278 -15.57 12.58 -7.07
C LEU A 278 -17.08 12.80 -7.05
N PRO A 279 -17.88 11.89 -7.66
CA PRO A 279 -19.33 11.93 -7.49
C PRO A 279 -19.69 11.73 -6.00
N PRO A 280 -20.59 12.56 -5.44
CA PRO A 280 -21.04 12.37 -4.08
C PRO A 280 -21.91 11.11 -3.97
N ILE A 281 -21.58 10.24 -3.02
CA ILE A 281 -22.34 9.00 -2.76
C ILE A 281 -22.85 9.03 -1.32
N GLU A 282 -24.17 8.93 -1.16
CA GLU A 282 -24.77 8.83 0.18
C GLU A 282 -24.52 7.44 0.76
N ASN A 283 -23.73 7.36 1.82
CA ASN A 283 -23.52 6.13 2.59
C ASN A 283 -23.13 6.46 4.02
N GLU A 284 -24.07 6.25 4.94
CA GLU A 284 -23.81 6.39 6.38
C GLU A 284 -23.15 5.11 6.90
N VAL A 285 -21.84 5.16 7.09
CA VAL A 285 -21.10 4.00 7.58
C VAL A 285 -21.30 3.85 9.10
N LYS A 286 -21.90 2.74 9.51
CA LYS A 286 -22.13 2.41 10.93
C LYS A 286 -21.38 1.14 11.30
N LYS A 287 -20.79 1.13 12.49
CA LYS A 287 -20.18 -0.08 13.04
C LYS A 287 -21.28 -1.12 13.26
N LYS A 288 -21.06 -2.34 12.77
CA LYS A 288 -21.97 -3.46 12.98
C LYS A 288 -21.94 -3.96 14.41
#